data_6e37b85946220a3f7afdc6513e4b1f9f
#
_entry.id   6e37b85946220a3f7afdc6513e4b1f9f
#
_cell.length_a   1.000
_cell.length_b   1.000
_cell.length_c   1.000
_cell.angle_alpha   90.00
_cell.angle_beta   90.00
_cell.angle_gamma   90.00
#
_symmetry.space_group_name_H-M   'P 1'
#
loop_
_entity.id
_entity.type
_entity.pdbx_description
1 polymer ?
#
loop_
_entity_poly.entity_id
_entity_poly.type
_entity_poly.pdbx_seq_one_letter_code
_entity_poly.pdbx_strand_id
1 'polypeptide(L)'
;NNVRFAQDFGFIIQAIYFIFSGLSGLMVKYTNLMEKKLAQKGTGASYSMEELDHAIELTSSAHHKENEKNILKGIVKFGNITVKQIMKTRLDVHGIEEEVDFATLLKNINEFSYSRFPIFKDDLDTIVGMIHTKDIIPHLKESDEFKWQTLIRPAYFVHEQKMIEDLLQEFQLKRIHFGIVVDEFGGTSGIITLEDILEEIVGEIKDEFDEEESTIKKIDEYHYVIEGKTAITDLCNFIDISSTSFDTVKGESDTMAGLFLELAGEFPVLQQVIKFQQYSFTVLEIQKNRIHKIQMIITPVIPTNLDHA
;
A
#
# COMPACT_ATOMS: atom_id res chain seq x y z
N ASN A 1 -29.73 67.87 8.71
CA ASN A 1 -29.86 67.15 10.00
C ASN A 1 -28.74 66.14 10.29
N ASN A 2 -28.07 65.64 9.25
CA ASN A 2 -27.01 64.58 9.43
C ASN A 2 -25.70 65.14 10.03
N VAL A 3 -25.37 66.43 9.81
CA VAL A 3 -24.15 67.04 10.34
C VAL A 3 -24.22 67.32 11.83
N ARG A 4 -25.38 67.73 12.33
CA ARG A 4 -25.58 67.90 13.81
C ARG A 4 -25.56 66.60 14.57
N PHE A 5 -26.14 65.56 14.01
CA PHE A 5 -26.08 64.19 14.57
C PHE A 5 -24.65 63.68 14.65
N ALA A 6 -23.84 63.89 13.61
CA ALA A 6 -22.45 63.52 13.62
C ALA A 6 -21.58 64.30 14.63
N GLN A 7 -21.96 65.56 14.92
CA GLN A 7 -21.24 66.35 15.95
C GLN A 7 -21.63 65.93 17.37
N ASP A 8 -22.90 65.65 17.62
CA ASP A 8 -23.38 65.23 18.95
C ASP A 8 -22.89 63.84 19.34
N PHE A 9 -22.80 62.89 18.37
CA PHE A 9 -22.31 61.53 18.60
C PHE A 9 -20.81 61.36 18.46
N GLY A 10 -20.11 62.35 17.86
CA GLY A 10 -18.67 62.30 17.66
C GLY A 10 -17.88 62.13 18.97
N PHE A 11 -18.32 62.78 20.04
CA PHE A 11 -17.70 62.66 21.35
C PHE A 11 -17.88 61.25 21.96
N ILE A 12 -19.00 60.64 21.80
CA ILE A 12 -19.32 59.27 22.30
C ILE A 12 -18.46 58.25 21.52
N ILE A 13 -18.37 58.40 20.21
CA ILE A 13 -17.52 57.51 19.38
C ILE A 13 -16.07 57.65 19.73
N GLN A 14 -15.59 58.85 19.98
CA GLN A 14 -14.21 59.14 20.38
C GLN A 14 -13.89 58.58 21.76
N ALA A 15 -14.81 58.62 22.71
CA ALA A 15 -14.66 58.02 24.03
C ALA A 15 -14.64 56.51 23.97
N ILE A 16 -15.50 55.89 23.17
CA ILE A 16 -15.52 54.46 22.93
C ILE A 16 -14.21 54.01 22.24
N TYR A 17 -13.74 54.71 21.20
CA TYR A 17 -12.46 54.44 20.55
C TYR A 17 -11.27 54.49 21.51
N PHE A 18 -11.24 55.47 22.41
CA PHE A 18 -10.16 55.61 23.40
C PHE A 18 -10.14 54.46 24.42
N ILE A 19 -11.29 54.01 24.86
CA ILE A 19 -11.41 52.87 25.80
C ILE A 19 -11.01 51.56 25.08
N PHE A 20 -11.51 51.32 23.87
CA PHE A 20 -11.22 50.07 23.14
C PHE A 20 -9.81 50.03 22.52
N SER A 21 -9.22 51.21 22.19
CA SER A 21 -7.84 51.23 21.66
C SER A 21 -6.83 50.79 22.70
N GLY A 22 -7.01 51.15 23.97
CA GLY A 22 -6.19 50.69 25.07
C GLY A 22 -6.32 49.17 25.30
N LEU A 23 -7.56 48.66 25.29
CA LEU A 23 -7.84 47.26 25.49
C LEU A 23 -7.32 46.38 24.32
N SER A 24 -7.51 46.84 23.08
CA SER A 24 -7.01 46.20 21.87
C SER A 24 -5.47 46.17 21.87
N GLY A 25 -4.80 47.26 22.20
CA GLY A 25 -3.36 47.30 22.32
C GLY A 25 -2.80 46.33 23.35
N LEU A 26 -3.51 46.16 24.47
CA LEU A 26 -3.16 45.21 25.52
C LEU A 26 -3.33 43.76 25.08
N MET A 27 -4.41 43.46 24.38
CA MET A 27 -4.67 42.11 23.77
C MET A 27 -3.62 41.75 22.73
N VAL A 28 -3.31 42.66 21.79
CA VAL A 28 -2.28 42.43 20.76
C VAL A 28 -0.90 42.21 21.40
N LYS A 29 -0.59 42.97 22.46
CA LYS A 29 0.68 42.79 23.18
C LYS A 29 0.75 41.46 23.91
N TYR A 30 -0.37 40.99 24.45
CA TYR A 30 -0.47 39.68 25.11
C TYR A 30 -0.37 38.53 24.11
N THR A 31 -1.00 38.65 22.94
CA THR A 31 -0.92 37.67 21.85
C THR A 31 0.51 37.56 21.33
N ASN A 32 1.19 38.69 21.06
CA ASN A 32 2.57 38.70 20.61
C ASN A 32 3.57 38.14 21.65
N LEU A 33 3.26 38.32 22.96
CA LEU A 33 4.04 37.70 24.04
C LEU A 33 3.84 36.18 24.12
N MET A 34 2.63 35.71 23.90
CA MET A 34 2.31 34.27 23.82
C MET A 34 2.95 33.63 22.58
N GLU A 35 2.87 34.28 21.43
CA GLU A 35 3.55 33.81 20.20
C GLU A 35 5.07 33.71 20.38
N LYS A 36 5.71 34.74 20.99
CA LYS A 36 7.14 34.70 21.30
C LYS A 36 7.51 33.58 22.28
N LYS A 37 6.69 33.34 23.31
CA LYS A 37 6.92 32.23 24.25
C LYS A 37 6.70 30.85 23.64
N LEU A 38 5.77 30.69 22.73
CA LEU A 38 5.54 29.48 21.97
C LEU A 38 6.67 29.24 20.96
N ALA A 39 7.11 30.27 20.25
CA ALA A 39 8.23 30.17 19.32
C ALA A 39 9.58 29.88 20.01
N GLN A 40 9.81 30.40 21.25
CA GLN A 40 11.01 30.09 22.04
C GLN A 40 11.01 28.68 22.65
N LYS A 41 9.85 28.01 22.76
CA LYS A 41 9.76 26.64 23.26
C LYS A 41 10.02 25.59 22.19
N GLY A 42 10.41 26.00 20.99
CA GLY A 42 10.78 25.04 19.93
C GLY A 42 9.63 24.15 19.42
N THR A 43 8.37 24.49 19.78
CA THR A 43 7.23 23.94 19.09
C THR A 43 7.01 24.77 17.84
N GLY A 44 7.82 24.51 16.79
CA GLY A 44 7.36 24.76 15.43
C GLY A 44 5.94 24.20 15.34
N ALA A 45 5.05 24.90 14.69
CA ALA A 45 3.68 24.43 14.50
C ALA A 45 3.76 23.00 13.96
N SER A 46 3.73 22.04 14.88
CA SER A 46 3.55 20.63 14.55
C SER A 46 2.11 20.54 14.12
N TYR A 47 1.87 20.82 12.84
CA TYR A 47 0.60 20.49 12.24
C TYR A 47 0.39 19.01 12.50
N SER A 48 -0.77 18.64 13.05
CA SER A 48 -1.05 17.23 13.23
C SER A 48 -1.10 16.59 11.84
N MET A 49 -0.71 15.35 11.74
CA MET A 49 -0.76 14.59 10.48
C MET A 49 -2.15 14.68 9.83
N GLU A 50 -3.19 14.72 10.68
CA GLU A 50 -4.59 14.90 10.30
C GLU A 50 -4.87 16.29 9.70
N GLU A 51 -4.27 17.36 10.23
CA GLU A 51 -4.41 18.72 9.70
C GLU A 51 -3.73 18.86 8.33
N LEU A 52 -2.58 18.21 8.13
CA LEU A 52 -1.88 18.17 6.84
C LEU A 52 -2.66 17.34 5.82
N ASP A 53 -3.18 16.18 6.20
CA ASP A 53 -4.01 15.33 5.32
C ASP A 53 -5.29 16.07 4.89
N HIS A 54 -5.94 16.77 5.81
CA HIS A 54 -7.13 17.60 5.52
C HIS A 54 -6.79 18.81 4.64
N ALA A 55 -5.65 19.46 4.82
CA ALA A 55 -5.19 20.56 3.97
C ALA A 55 -4.91 20.08 2.53
N ILE A 56 -4.33 18.89 2.37
CA ILE A 56 -4.11 18.24 1.06
C ILE A 56 -5.46 17.93 0.39
N GLU A 57 -6.46 17.48 1.15
CA GLU A 57 -7.80 17.22 0.62
C GLU A 57 -8.51 18.48 0.09
N LEU A 58 -8.41 19.59 0.81
CA LEU A 58 -9.03 20.85 0.42
C LEU A 58 -8.39 21.53 -0.80
N THR A 59 -7.11 21.22 -1.10
CA THR A 59 -6.38 21.84 -2.20
C THR A 59 -6.64 21.19 -3.56
N SER A 60 -7.35 20.06 -3.60
CA SER A 60 -7.53 19.21 -4.78
C SER A 60 -8.81 19.55 -5.54
N SER A 61 -8.78 20.52 -6.42
CA SER A 61 -9.79 20.72 -7.46
C SER A 61 -9.20 20.51 -8.85
N ALA A 62 -9.50 19.37 -9.48
CA ALA A 62 -9.44 18.97 -10.89
C ALA A 62 -8.61 17.70 -11.18
N HIS A 63 -9.12 16.90 -12.07
CA HIS A 63 -8.81 15.51 -12.47
C HIS A 63 -7.34 15.11 -12.78
N HIS A 64 -6.37 16.00 -12.75
CA HIS A 64 -4.95 15.68 -13.03
C HIS A 64 -4.08 15.51 -11.76
N LYS A 65 -4.69 15.56 -10.57
CA LYS A 65 -3.96 15.69 -9.30
C LYS A 65 -4.05 14.50 -8.35
N GLU A 66 -4.64 13.39 -8.75
CA GLU A 66 -4.81 12.26 -7.83
C GLU A 66 -3.48 11.59 -7.51
N ASN A 67 -2.61 11.41 -8.50
CA ASN A 67 -1.27 10.90 -8.30
C ASN A 67 -0.40 11.86 -7.47
N GLU A 68 -0.46 13.16 -7.75
CA GLU A 68 0.25 14.17 -6.96
C GLU A 68 -0.21 14.19 -5.50
N LYS A 69 -1.52 14.04 -5.27
CA LYS A 69 -2.11 13.95 -3.93
C LYS A 69 -1.63 12.71 -3.17
N ASN A 70 -1.59 11.56 -3.84
CA ASN A 70 -1.13 10.32 -3.24
C ASN A 70 0.35 10.42 -2.84
N ILE A 71 1.20 11.00 -3.68
CA ILE A 71 2.61 11.27 -3.36
C ILE A 71 2.74 12.19 -2.15
N LEU A 72 1.96 13.29 -2.07
CA LEU A 72 1.99 14.19 -0.93
C LEU A 72 1.54 13.49 0.37
N LYS A 73 0.50 12.68 0.31
CA LYS A 73 0.06 11.85 1.44
C LYS A 73 1.11 10.82 1.84
N GLY A 74 1.75 10.18 0.85
CA GLY A 74 2.88 9.27 1.08
C GLY A 74 4.02 9.94 1.83
N ILE A 75 4.46 11.13 1.39
CA ILE A 75 5.53 11.90 2.05
C ILE A 75 5.17 12.24 3.51
N VAL A 76 3.93 12.64 3.79
CA VAL A 76 3.49 12.98 5.15
C VAL A 76 3.53 11.76 6.07
N LYS A 77 3.17 10.57 5.57
CA LYS A 77 3.17 9.32 6.33
C LYS A 77 4.55 8.71 6.49
N PHE A 78 5.43 8.92 5.51
CA PHE A 78 6.75 8.29 5.37
C PHE A 78 7.63 8.35 6.63
N GLY A 79 7.63 9.49 7.30
CA GLY A 79 8.43 9.70 8.52
C GLY A 79 8.01 8.86 9.74
N ASN A 80 6.85 8.18 9.69
CA ASN A 80 6.31 7.39 10.81
C ASN A 80 6.21 5.89 10.51
N ILE A 81 6.69 5.45 9.35
CA ILE A 81 6.64 4.05 8.94
C ILE A 81 7.92 3.33 9.37
N THR A 82 7.76 2.14 9.95
CA THR A 82 8.88 1.26 10.31
C THR A 82 9.14 0.21 9.24
N VAL A 83 10.35 -0.32 9.19
CA VAL A 83 10.74 -1.44 8.31
C VAL A 83 9.79 -2.63 8.45
N LYS A 84 9.37 -2.95 9.68
CA LYS A 84 8.42 -4.05 9.97
C LYS A 84 7.10 -3.95 9.21
N GLN A 85 6.63 -2.73 8.95
CA GLN A 85 5.34 -2.49 8.31
C GLN A 85 5.36 -2.76 6.80
N ILE A 86 6.54 -2.59 6.16
CA ILE A 86 6.66 -2.68 4.70
C ILE A 86 7.57 -3.81 4.23
N MET A 87 8.33 -4.45 5.13
CA MET A 87 9.21 -5.55 4.77
C MET A 87 8.45 -6.72 4.15
N LYS A 88 9.06 -7.41 3.22
CA LYS A 88 8.62 -8.73 2.80
C LYS A 88 8.89 -9.72 3.92
N THR A 89 7.84 -10.38 4.42
CA THR A 89 7.94 -11.26 5.58
C THR A 89 8.74 -12.52 5.29
N ARG A 90 9.35 -13.14 6.31
CA ARG A 90 10.14 -14.38 6.20
C ARG A 90 9.41 -15.49 5.41
N LEU A 91 8.09 -15.58 5.53
CA LEU A 91 7.28 -16.59 4.84
C LEU A 91 7.27 -16.43 3.32
N ASP A 92 7.51 -15.22 2.86
CA ASP A 92 7.50 -14.84 1.44
C ASP A 92 8.92 -14.66 0.88
N VAL A 93 9.96 -14.86 1.71
CA VAL A 93 11.37 -14.76 1.30
C VAL A 93 11.82 -16.05 0.65
N HIS A 94 12.28 -15.94 -0.59
CA HIS A 94 12.96 -17.03 -1.29
C HIS A 94 14.46 -16.85 -1.15
N GLY A 95 15.05 -17.53 -0.17
CA GLY A 95 16.49 -17.65 0.00
C GLY A 95 17.07 -18.84 -0.78
N ILE A 96 18.37 -18.86 -0.94
CA ILE A 96 19.11 -19.96 -1.57
C ILE A 96 20.12 -20.50 -0.56
N GLU A 97 20.15 -21.81 -0.37
CA GLU A 97 21.08 -22.48 0.53
C GLU A 97 22.51 -22.42 -0.05
N GLU A 98 23.50 -22.17 0.81
CA GLU A 98 24.90 -22.03 0.40
C GLU A 98 25.47 -23.31 -0.25
N GLU A 99 24.97 -24.49 0.15
CA GLU A 99 25.54 -25.77 -0.28
C GLU A 99 24.99 -26.28 -1.62
N VAL A 100 24.00 -25.60 -2.23
CA VAL A 100 23.46 -26.04 -3.52
C VAL A 100 24.50 -25.92 -4.65
N ASP A 101 24.40 -26.80 -5.63
CA ASP A 101 25.24 -26.75 -6.83
C ASP A 101 24.83 -25.57 -7.76
N PHE A 102 25.69 -25.30 -8.74
CA PHE A 102 25.48 -24.17 -9.65
C PHE A 102 24.24 -24.35 -10.54
N ALA A 103 23.92 -25.57 -10.95
CA ALA A 103 22.71 -25.86 -11.74
C ALA A 103 21.43 -25.54 -10.95
N THR A 104 21.40 -25.93 -9.68
CA THR A 104 20.28 -25.61 -8.78
C THR A 104 20.15 -24.11 -8.52
N LEU A 105 21.26 -23.38 -8.34
CA LEU A 105 21.29 -21.93 -8.25
C LEU A 105 20.63 -21.28 -9.49
N LEU A 106 21.04 -21.69 -10.69
CA LEU A 106 20.48 -21.15 -11.95
C LEU A 106 19.00 -21.46 -12.09
N LYS A 107 18.56 -22.65 -11.67
CA LYS A 107 17.15 -23.01 -11.66
C LYS A 107 16.33 -22.09 -10.76
N ASN A 108 16.78 -21.85 -9.52
CA ASN A 108 16.13 -20.96 -8.57
C ASN A 108 16.05 -19.51 -9.09
N ILE A 109 17.12 -19.01 -9.68
CA ILE A 109 17.16 -17.67 -10.28
C ILE A 109 16.14 -17.54 -11.41
N ASN A 110 16.03 -18.52 -12.28
CA ASN A 110 15.06 -18.51 -13.39
C ASN A 110 13.61 -18.66 -12.92
N GLU A 111 13.38 -19.45 -11.88
CA GLU A 111 12.05 -19.71 -11.34
C GLU A 111 11.46 -18.46 -10.68
N PHE A 112 12.26 -17.77 -9.84
CA PHE A 112 11.77 -16.63 -9.07
C PHE A 112 12.02 -15.27 -9.73
N SER A 113 12.93 -15.19 -10.69
CA SER A 113 13.26 -13.97 -11.47
C SER A 113 13.63 -12.75 -10.62
N TYR A 114 14.13 -12.93 -9.38
CA TYR A 114 14.56 -11.82 -8.53
C TYR A 114 15.97 -11.34 -8.89
N SER A 115 16.22 -10.06 -8.66
CA SER A 115 17.54 -9.45 -8.85
C SER A 115 18.54 -9.82 -7.74
N ARG A 116 18.06 -10.13 -6.54
CA ARG A 116 18.89 -10.42 -5.36
C ARG A 116 18.26 -11.52 -4.52
N PHE A 117 19.10 -12.43 -4.02
CA PHE A 117 18.68 -13.52 -3.15
C PHE A 117 19.51 -13.51 -1.88
N PRO A 118 18.92 -13.66 -0.69
CA PRO A 118 19.65 -13.98 0.52
C PRO A 118 20.22 -15.40 0.40
N ILE A 119 21.46 -15.56 0.84
CA ILE A 119 22.14 -16.88 0.92
C ILE A 119 22.19 -17.25 2.39
N PHE A 120 21.73 -18.45 2.70
CA PHE A 120 21.65 -18.94 4.07
C PHE A 120 22.31 -20.31 4.20
N LYS A 121 22.68 -20.67 5.44
CA LYS A 121 23.15 -21.99 5.80
C LYS A 121 22.18 -22.63 6.78
N ASP A 122 21.79 -23.85 6.53
CA ASP A 122 20.82 -24.63 7.30
C ASP A 122 19.42 -24.03 7.33
N ASP A 123 19.27 -22.77 7.79
CA ASP A 123 18.00 -22.03 7.82
C ASP A 123 18.18 -20.54 7.56
N LEU A 124 17.06 -19.83 7.35
CA LEU A 124 17.04 -18.38 7.08
C LEU A 124 17.51 -17.52 8.27
N ASP A 125 17.71 -18.05 9.46
CA ASP A 125 18.28 -17.31 10.59
C ASP A 125 19.79 -17.23 10.49
N THR A 126 20.41 -18.10 9.68
CA THR A 126 21.85 -18.13 9.45
C THR A 126 22.20 -17.59 8.05
N ILE A 127 22.05 -16.28 7.87
CA ILE A 127 22.39 -15.62 6.61
C ILE A 127 23.90 -15.50 6.45
N VAL A 128 24.44 -16.12 5.39
CA VAL A 128 25.87 -16.06 4.99
C VAL A 128 26.15 -14.78 4.19
N GLY A 129 25.20 -14.34 3.39
CA GLY A 129 25.36 -13.18 2.53
C GLY A 129 24.20 -13.00 1.57
N MET A 130 24.45 -12.35 0.47
CA MET A 130 23.52 -12.22 -0.66
C MET A 130 24.20 -12.45 -1.99
N ILE A 131 23.45 -12.89 -2.99
CA ILE A 131 23.93 -12.95 -4.37
C ILE A 131 23.10 -11.99 -5.24
N HIS A 132 23.77 -11.32 -6.18
CA HIS A 132 23.11 -10.51 -7.18
C HIS A 132 23.06 -11.27 -8.50
N THR A 133 21.90 -11.47 -9.09
CA THR A 133 21.70 -12.25 -10.33
C THR A 133 22.62 -11.78 -11.46
N LYS A 134 22.89 -10.48 -11.56
CA LYS A 134 23.81 -9.96 -12.59
C LYS A 134 25.26 -10.48 -12.46
N ASP A 135 25.70 -10.86 -11.25
CA ASP A 135 27.05 -11.39 -11.04
C ASP A 135 27.19 -12.82 -11.57
N ILE A 136 26.08 -13.50 -11.78
CA ILE A 136 26.03 -14.85 -12.37
C ILE A 136 26.14 -14.81 -13.91
N ILE A 137 25.68 -13.72 -14.54
CA ILE A 137 25.61 -13.62 -16.01
C ILE A 137 26.94 -13.97 -16.73
N PRO A 138 28.14 -13.53 -16.26
CA PRO A 138 29.39 -13.90 -16.89
C PRO A 138 29.71 -15.40 -16.82
N HIS A 139 29.08 -16.12 -15.86
CA HIS A 139 29.39 -17.52 -15.52
C HIS A 139 28.35 -18.52 -16.06
N LEU A 140 27.34 -18.09 -16.83
CA LEU A 140 26.26 -18.94 -17.35
C LEU A 140 26.77 -20.15 -18.22
N LYS A 141 28.01 -20.13 -18.68
CA LYS A 141 28.61 -21.20 -19.49
C LYS A 141 29.54 -22.10 -18.69
N GLU A 142 29.73 -21.85 -17.40
CA GLU A 142 30.54 -22.66 -16.52
C GLU A 142 29.88 -24.02 -16.25
N SER A 143 30.68 -24.98 -15.81
CA SER A 143 30.16 -26.31 -15.41
C SER A 143 29.40 -26.27 -14.08
N ASP A 144 28.65 -27.32 -13.80
CA ASP A 144 27.90 -27.46 -12.53
C ASP A 144 28.84 -27.49 -11.30
N GLU A 145 30.15 -27.77 -11.50
CA GLU A 145 31.16 -27.73 -10.45
C GLU A 145 31.69 -26.32 -10.14
N PHE A 146 31.20 -25.30 -10.82
CA PHE A 146 31.60 -23.91 -10.57
C PHE A 146 31.30 -23.48 -9.15
N LYS A 147 32.32 -23.02 -8.45
CA LYS A 147 32.21 -22.54 -7.06
C LYS A 147 31.58 -21.13 -6.98
N TRP A 148 30.28 -21.04 -7.22
CA TRP A 148 29.54 -19.80 -7.22
C TRP A 148 29.53 -19.08 -5.86
N GLN A 149 29.82 -19.78 -4.76
CA GLN A 149 29.92 -19.21 -3.40
C GLN A 149 30.96 -18.07 -3.34
N THR A 150 31.93 -18.04 -4.24
CA THR A 150 32.90 -16.93 -4.35
C THR A 150 32.26 -15.61 -4.78
N LEU A 151 31.04 -15.65 -5.31
CA LEU A 151 30.25 -14.48 -5.74
C LEU A 151 29.35 -13.94 -4.64
N ILE A 152 29.30 -14.60 -3.48
CA ILE A 152 28.49 -14.15 -2.34
C ILE A 152 29.04 -12.82 -1.82
N ARG A 153 28.15 -11.85 -1.69
CA ARG A 153 28.44 -10.53 -1.13
C ARG A 153 27.98 -10.44 0.32
N PRO A 154 28.61 -9.62 1.16
CA PRO A 154 28.13 -9.38 2.51
C PRO A 154 26.68 -8.89 2.50
N ALA A 155 25.84 -9.45 3.37
CA ALA A 155 24.48 -8.96 3.60
C ALA A 155 24.49 -7.69 4.45
N TYR A 156 23.51 -6.82 4.21
CA TYR A 156 23.25 -5.66 5.06
C TYR A 156 22.06 -5.96 5.97
N PHE A 157 22.29 -5.91 7.28
CA PHE A 157 21.27 -6.21 8.28
C PHE A 157 20.61 -4.95 8.78
N VAL A 158 19.28 -5.00 8.92
CA VAL A 158 18.42 -3.89 9.36
C VAL A 158 17.51 -4.35 10.46
N HIS A 159 17.37 -3.59 11.54
CA HIS A 159 16.42 -3.91 12.60
C HIS A 159 14.99 -3.59 12.18
N GLU A 160 14.01 -4.46 12.50
CA GLU A 160 12.62 -4.31 12.08
C GLU A 160 11.92 -3.04 12.60
N GLN A 161 12.36 -2.49 13.74
CA GLN A 161 11.81 -1.27 14.33
C GLN A 161 12.42 0.02 13.77
N LYS A 162 13.39 -0.08 12.82
CA LYS A 162 14.00 1.09 12.22
C LYS A 162 13.00 1.86 11.37
N MET A 163 13.09 3.20 11.39
CA MET A 163 12.29 4.05 10.50
C MET A 163 12.78 3.93 9.06
N ILE A 164 11.85 3.86 8.11
CA ILE A 164 12.21 3.73 6.69
C ILE A 164 12.90 4.97 6.14
N GLU A 165 12.65 6.16 6.71
CA GLU A 165 13.35 7.40 6.38
C GLU A 165 14.86 7.27 6.64
N ASP A 166 15.23 6.79 7.82
CA ASP A 166 16.64 6.56 8.18
C ASP A 166 17.27 5.50 7.29
N LEU A 167 16.52 4.43 7.00
CA LEU A 167 16.98 3.35 6.14
C LEU A 167 17.21 3.84 4.71
N LEU A 168 16.35 4.68 4.17
CA LEU A 168 16.51 5.29 2.84
C LEU A 168 17.82 6.07 2.75
N GLN A 169 18.12 6.88 3.76
CA GLN A 169 19.37 7.65 3.83
C GLN A 169 20.59 6.72 3.86
N GLU A 170 20.54 5.63 4.64
CA GLU A 170 21.63 4.64 4.68
C GLU A 170 21.81 3.91 3.36
N PHE A 171 20.72 3.50 2.71
CA PHE A 171 20.77 2.86 1.40
C PHE A 171 21.43 3.78 0.36
N GLN A 172 21.08 5.07 0.36
CA GLN A 172 21.68 6.06 -0.52
C GLN A 172 23.18 6.27 -0.23
N LEU A 173 23.55 6.47 1.03
CA LEU A 173 24.94 6.70 1.44
C LEU A 173 25.85 5.51 1.15
N LYS A 174 25.35 4.29 1.40
CA LYS A 174 26.11 3.04 1.20
C LYS A 174 25.97 2.47 -0.20
N ARG A 175 25.09 3.04 -1.04
CA ARG A 175 24.78 2.56 -2.40
C ARG A 175 24.34 1.10 -2.41
N ILE A 176 23.49 0.74 -1.47
CA ILE A 176 22.85 -0.58 -1.34
C ILE A 176 21.36 -0.45 -1.56
N HIS A 177 20.72 -1.51 -2.03
CA HIS A 177 19.30 -1.53 -2.40
C HIS A 177 18.58 -2.75 -1.82
N PHE A 178 19.22 -3.44 -0.88
CA PHE A 178 18.69 -4.68 -0.32
C PHE A 178 19.20 -4.86 1.12
N GLY A 179 18.31 -5.21 2.02
CA GLY A 179 18.62 -5.49 3.43
C GLY A 179 17.91 -6.74 3.95
N ILE A 180 18.59 -7.45 4.84
CA ILE A 180 18.01 -8.54 5.64
C ILE A 180 17.44 -7.90 6.90
N VAL A 181 16.16 -8.11 7.17
CA VAL A 181 15.49 -7.59 8.36
C VAL A 181 15.61 -8.59 9.50
N VAL A 182 16.07 -8.11 10.65
CA VAL A 182 16.26 -8.95 11.84
C VAL A 182 15.45 -8.43 13.03
N ASP A 183 15.03 -9.36 13.86
CA ASP A 183 14.35 -9.08 15.12
C ASP A 183 15.33 -8.77 16.28
N GLU A 184 14.81 -8.60 17.49
CA GLU A 184 15.59 -8.30 18.71
C GLU A 184 16.49 -9.47 19.15
N PHE A 185 16.24 -10.67 18.65
CA PHE A 185 16.98 -11.90 19.01
C PHE A 185 18.01 -12.25 17.93
N GLY A 186 18.04 -11.50 16.83
CA GLY A 186 18.93 -11.76 15.70
C GLY A 186 18.37 -12.75 14.68
N GLY A 187 17.12 -13.21 14.85
CA GLY A 187 16.41 -14.02 13.87
C GLY A 187 16.01 -13.19 12.63
N THR A 188 15.94 -13.82 11.46
CA THR A 188 15.52 -13.16 10.24
C THR A 188 14.00 -13.01 10.19
N SER A 189 13.50 -11.77 10.28
CA SER A 189 12.09 -11.41 10.14
C SER A 189 11.65 -11.32 8.68
N GLY A 190 12.58 -10.96 7.77
CA GLY A 190 12.26 -10.78 6.36
C GLY A 190 13.36 -10.09 5.58
N ILE A 191 12.98 -9.47 4.47
CA ILE A 191 13.85 -8.64 3.63
C ILE A 191 13.18 -7.30 3.32
N ILE A 192 13.99 -6.31 2.98
CA ILE A 192 13.53 -5.01 2.52
C ILE A 192 14.39 -4.51 1.37
N THR A 193 13.77 -3.90 0.38
CA THR A 193 14.43 -3.31 -0.77
C THR A 193 14.27 -1.80 -0.82
N LEU A 194 15.06 -1.13 -1.65
CA LEU A 194 14.89 0.31 -1.91
C LEU A 194 13.55 0.57 -2.60
N GLU A 195 13.15 -0.34 -3.45
CA GLU A 195 11.89 -0.31 -4.19
C GLU A 195 10.69 -0.29 -3.22
N ASP A 196 10.67 -1.16 -2.18
CA ASP A 196 9.61 -1.18 -1.16
C ASP A 196 9.51 0.17 -0.41
N ILE A 197 10.66 0.80 -0.12
CA ILE A 197 10.70 2.10 0.56
C ILE A 197 10.15 3.22 -0.34
N LEU A 198 10.48 3.20 -1.63
CA LEU A 198 10.04 4.23 -2.59
C LEU A 198 8.55 4.09 -2.90
N GLU A 199 8.02 2.88 -2.87
CA GLU A 199 6.59 2.59 -3.07
C GLU A 199 5.72 3.30 -2.02
N GLU A 200 6.17 3.43 -0.77
CA GLU A 200 5.44 4.17 0.28
C GLU A 200 5.31 5.69 -0.01
N ILE A 201 6.19 6.25 -0.83
CA ILE A 201 6.13 7.67 -1.23
C ILE A 201 5.32 7.83 -2.50
N VAL A 202 5.62 7.02 -3.52
CA VAL A 202 5.11 7.22 -4.89
C VAL A 202 3.79 6.46 -5.11
N GLY A 203 3.53 5.42 -4.29
CA GLY A 203 2.49 4.42 -4.53
C GLY A 203 2.93 3.44 -5.63
N GLU A 204 2.08 2.48 -5.96
CA GLU A 204 2.31 1.59 -7.10
C GLU A 204 2.51 2.46 -8.36
N ILE A 205 3.72 2.42 -8.94
CA ILE A 205 3.99 3.06 -10.23
C ILE A 205 3.33 2.19 -11.28
N LYS A 206 2.09 2.53 -11.62
CA LYS A 206 1.43 1.92 -12.79
C LYS A 206 2.16 2.43 -14.03
N ASP A 207 2.79 1.53 -14.78
CA ASP A 207 3.32 1.84 -16.09
C ASP A 207 2.13 2.18 -17.02
N GLU A 208 2.28 3.19 -17.89
CA GLU A 208 1.26 3.54 -18.89
C GLU A 208 0.99 2.39 -19.88
N PHE A 209 1.86 1.37 -19.87
CA PHE A 209 1.74 0.12 -20.64
C PHE A 209 1.35 -1.10 -19.79
N ASP A 210 1.25 -0.96 -18.48
CA ASP A 210 0.54 -1.94 -17.68
C ASP A 210 -0.93 -1.81 -18.11
N GLU A 211 -1.30 -2.58 -19.11
CA GLU A 211 -2.70 -2.98 -19.25
C GLU A 211 -3.10 -3.36 -17.83
N GLU A 212 -4.00 -2.58 -17.25
CA GLU A 212 -4.57 -2.93 -15.95
C GLU A 212 -4.74 -4.44 -15.96
N GLU A 213 -3.94 -5.18 -15.19
CA GLU A 213 -4.35 -6.52 -14.78
C GLU A 213 -5.58 -6.24 -13.94
N SER A 214 -6.66 -5.92 -14.67
CA SER A 214 -7.92 -5.64 -14.05
C SER A 214 -8.25 -6.88 -13.25
N THR A 215 -8.31 -6.73 -11.93
CA THR A 215 -8.69 -7.81 -11.01
C THR A 215 -10.01 -8.46 -11.46
N ILE A 216 -10.69 -7.83 -12.42
CA ILE A 216 -11.91 -8.28 -13.09
C ILE A 216 -11.69 -8.21 -14.60
N LYS A 217 -11.59 -9.36 -15.25
CA LYS A 217 -11.50 -9.47 -16.70
C LYS A 217 -12.86 -9.86 -17.29
N LYS A 218 -13.45 -8.96 -18.08
CA LYS A 218 -14.66 -9.24 -18.83
C LYS A 218 -14.31 -10.10 -20.06
N ILE A 219 -14.84 -11.31 -20.15
CA ILE A 219 -14.66 -12.21 -21.30
C ILE A 219 -15.71 -11.91 -22.36
N ASP A 220 -16.97 -11.80 -21.94
CA ASP A 220 -18.10 -11.37 -22.77
C ASP A 220 -19.16 -10.67 -21.91
N GLU A 221 -20.37 -10.46 -22.46
CA GLU A 221 -21.43 -9.70 -21.79
C GLU A 221 -21.87 -10.31 -20.45
N TYR A 222 -21.71 -11.62 -20.27
CA TYR A 222 -22.19 -12.35 -19.09
C TYR A 222 -21.09 -13.13 -18.37
N HIS A 223 -19.87 -13.19 -18.91
CA HIS A 223 -18.76 -13.97 -18.35
C HIS A 223 -17.63 -13.06 -17.88
N TYR A 224 -17.23 -13.24 -16.63
CA TYR A 224 -16.18 -12.48 -15.97
C TYR A 224 -15.19 -13.44 -15.30
N VAL A 225 -13.91 -13.15 -15.37
CA VAL A 225 -12.87 -13.78 -14.57
C VAL A 225 -12.37 -12.75 -13.56
N ILE A 226 -12.41 -13.12 -12.29
CA ILE A 226 -12.22 -12.22 -11.14
C ILE A 226 -11.13 -12.80 -10.25
N GLU A 227 -10.20 -11.99 -9.81
CA GLU A 227 -9.23 -12.42 -8.80
C GLU A 227 -9.92 -12.58 -7.44
N GLY A 228 -9.54 -13.61 -6.69
CA GLY A 228 -10.15 -13.89 -5.39
C GLY A 228 -10.00 -12.76 -4.36
N LYS A 229 -8.96 -11.94 -4.48
CA LYS A 229 -8.71 -10.77 -3.62
C LYS A 229 -9.59 -9.56 -3.93
N THR A 230 -10.29 -9.54 -5.07
CA THR A 230 -11.13 -8.42 -5.50
C THR A 230 -12.23 -8.14 -4.48
N ALA A 231 -12.41 -6.89 -4.10
CA ALA A 231 -13.51 -6.52 -3.21
C ALA A 231 -14.87 -6.73 -3.89
N ILE A 232 -15.86 -7.19 -3.12
CA ILE A 232 -17.23 -7.40 -3.60
C ILE A 232 -17.83 -6.10 -4.14
N THR A 233 -17.52 -4.98 -3.48
CA THR A 233 -17.95 -3.64 -3.89
C THR A 233 -17.38 -3.24 -5.24
N ASP A 234 -16.14 -3.58 -5.53
CA ASP A 234 -15.48 -3.25 -6.80
C ASP A 234 -16.10 -4.05 -7.94
N LEU A 235 -16.41 -5.34 -7.71
CA LEU A 235 -17.16 -6.14 -8.68
C LEU A 235 -18.54 -5.54 -8.94
N CYS A 236 -19.30 -5.20 -7.89
CA CYS A 236 -20.63 -4.62 -8.03
C CYS A 236 -20.61 -3.32 -8.85
N ASN A 237 -19.63 -2.45 -8.61
CA ASN A 237 -19.42 -1.22 -9.37
C ASN A 237 -19.04 -1.50 -10.83
N PHE A 238 -18.18 -2.52 -11.07
CA PHE A 238 -17.74 -2.86 -12.42
C PHE A 238 -18.85 -3.40 -13.33
N ILE A 239 -19.78 -4.18 -12.76
CA ILE A 239 -20.92 -4.77 -13.50
C ILE A 239 -22.22 -3.98 -13.35
N ASP A 240 -22.16 -2.80 -12.72
CA ASP A 240 -23.29 -1.86 -12.52
C ASP A 240 -24.49 -2.50 -11.78
N ILE A 241 -24.20 -3.19 -10.66
CA ILE A 241 -25.22 -3.73 -9.75
C ILE A 241 -25.12 -3.07 -8.38
N SER A 242 -26.19 -3.17 -7.58
CA SER A 242 -26.20 -2.66 -6.21
C SER A 242 -25.12 -3.34 -5.37
N SER A 243 -24.36 -2.55 -4.58
CA SER A 243 -23.38 -3.05 -3.60
C SER A 243 -24.02 -3.99 -2.55
N THR A 244 -25.35 -3.93 -2.37
CA THR A 244 -26.10 -4.76 -1.43
C THR A 244 -26.52 -6.12 -2.03
N SER A 245 -26.22 -6.41 -3.31
CA SER A 245 -26.68 -7.62 -4.00
C SER A 245 -26.23 -8.91 -3.32
N PHE A 246 -25.13 -8.89 -2.59
CA PHE A 246 -24.56 -10.04 -1.90
C PHE A 246 -24.64 -9.97 -0.37
N ASP A 247 -25.26 -8.93 0.23
CA ASP A 247 -25.29 -8.72 1.67
C ASP A 247 -25.93 -9.87 2.45
N THR A 248 -26.87 -10.58 1.84
CA THR A 248 -27.56 -11.72 2.48
C THR A 248 -26.69 -12.97 2.59
N VAL A 249 -25.59 -13.07 1.86
CA VAL A 249 -24.78 -14.29 1.73
C VAL A 249 -23.27 -14.07 1.93
N LYS A 250 -22.80 -12.82 1.94
CA LYS A 250 -21.36 -12.53 2.09
C LYS A 250 -20.83 -12.71 3.51
N GLY A 251 -21.73 -12.81 4.54
CA GLY A 251 -21.33 -12.83 5.93
C GLY A 251 -20.47 -11.60 6.30
N GLU A 252 -19.31 -11.82 6.92
CA GLU A 252 -18.32 -10.80 7.23
C GLU A 252 -17.25 -10.64 6.13
N SER A 253 -17.44 -11.28 4.98
CA SER A 253 -16.44 -11.29 3.90
C SER A 253 -16.55 -10.05 3.01
N ASP A 254 -15.41 -9.44 2.70
CA ASP A 254 -15.29 -8.27 1.84
C ASP A 254 -14.77 -8.60 0.44
N THR A 255 -14.24 -9.84 0.23
CA THR A 255 -13.61 -10.26 -1.03
C THR A 255 -14.40 -11.35 -1.75
N MET A 256 -14.16 -11.50 -3.06
CA MET A 256 -14.79 -12.55 -3.87
C MET A 256 -14.41 -13.96 -3.43
N ALA A 257 -13.19 -14.20 -2.98
CA ALA A 257 -12.78 -15.46 -2.39
C ALA A 257 -13.55 -15.74 -1.09
N GLY A 258 -13.72 -14.72 -0.24
CA GLY A 258 -14.52 -14.81 0.98
C GLY A 258 -15.99 -15.11 0.71
N LEU A 259 -16.61 -14.38 -0.25
CA LEU A 259 -17.98 -14.64 -0.69
C LEU A 259 -18.15 -16.09 -1.17
N PHE A 260 -17.19 -16.60 -1.95
CA PHE A 260 -17.25 -17.99 -2.41
C PHE A 260 -17.17 -18.97 -1.25
N LEU A 261 -16.30 -18.73 -0.25
CA LEU A 261 -16.18 -19.58 0.95
C LEU A 261 -17.45 -19.56 1.79
N GLU A 262 -18.08 -18.42 1.98
CA GLU A 262 -19.36 -18.30 2.69
C GLU A 262 -20.47 -19.09 1.99
N LEU A 263 -20.55 -19.00 0.66
CA LEU A 263 -21.51 -19.76 -0.14
C LEU A 263 -21.21 -21.27 -0.16
N ALA A 264 -19.93 -21.66 -0.11
CA ALA A 264 -19.50 -23.06 -0.14
C ALA A 264 -19.68 -23.75 1.23
N GLY A 265 -19.50 -23.02 2.33
CA GLY A 265 -19.48 -23.57 3.69
C GLY A 265 -18.23 -24.40 4.02
N GLU A 266 -17.36 -24.66 3.05
CA GLU A 266 -16.10 -25.40 3.17
C GLU A 266 -15.08 -24.91 2.16
N PHE A 267 -13.79 -25.30 2.31
CA PHE A 267 -12.76 -24.91 1.34
C PHE A 267 -12.99 -25.64 -0.01
N PRO A 268 -13.10 -24.92 -1.14
CA PRO A 268 -13.52 -25.50 -2.40
C PRO A 268 -12.42 -26.32 -3.10
N VAL A 269 -12.86 -27.18 -4.00
CA VAL A 269 -11.97 -27.84 -4.97
C VAL A 269 -11.96 -27.07 -6.31
N LEU A 270 -10.90 -27.32 -7.09
CA LEU A 270 -10.78 -26.73 -8.42
C LEU A 270 -11.99 -27.10 -9.29
N GLN A 271 -12.52 -26.14 -10.07
CA GLN A 271 -13.72 -26.27 -10.92
C GLN A 271 -15.03 -26.48 -10.13
N GLN A 272 -15.03 -26.28 -8.82
CA GLN A 272 -16.28 -26.27 -8.07
C GLN A 272 -17.17 -25.11 -8.49
N VAL A 273 -18.46 -25.40 -8.70
CA VAL A 273 -19.46 -24.43 -9.14
C VAL A 273 -20.49 -24.21 -8.05
N ILE A 274 -20.74 -22.95 -7.71
CA ILE A 274 -21.79 -22.54 -6.79
C ILE A 274 -22.70 -21.54 -7.47
N LYS A 275 -24.02 -21.69 -7.26
CA LYS A 275 -25.02 -20.78 -7.82
C LYS A 275 -25.69 -19.98 -6.72
N PHE A 276 -25.84 -18.70 -6.96
CA PHE A 276 -26.58 -17.78 -6.12
C PHE A 276 -27.42 -16.85 -7.01
N GLN A 277 -28.74 -16.97 -6.92
CA GLN A 277 -29.68 -16.26 -7.80
C GLN A 277 -29.35 -16.45 -9.30
N GLN A 278 -29.10 -15.33 -10.03
CA GLN A 278 -28.67 -15.36 -11.44
C GLN A 278 -27.16 -15.54 -11.63
N TYR A 279 -26.38 -15.60 -10.55
CA TYR A 279 -24.93 -15.69 -10.60
C TYR A 279 -24.48 -17.14 -10.42
N SER A 280 -23.51 -17.56 -11.22
CA SER A 280 -22.82 -18.85 -11.09
C SER A 280 -21.34 -18.58 -10.95
N PHE A 281 -20.75 -19.04 -9.85
CA PHE A 281 -19.33 -18.87 -9.53
C PHE A 281 -18.60 -20.19 -9.70
N THR A 282 -17.46 -20.20 -10.40
CA THR A 282 -16.62 -21.39 -10.61
C THR A 282 -15.20 -21.08 -10.20
N VAL A 283 -14.58 -21.91 -9.37
CA VAL A 283 -13.16 -21.76 -9.00
C VAL A 283 -12.27 -22.19 -10.15
N LEU A 284 -11.53 -21.25 -10.74
CA LEU A 284 -10.61 -21.53 -11.84
C LEU A 284 -9.20 -21.87 -11.37
N GLU A 285 -8.77 -21.26 -10.25
CA GLU A 285 -7.39 -21.39 -9.77
C GLU A 285 -7.32 -21.31 -8.25
N ILE A 286 -6.56 -22.23 -7.65
CA ILE A 286 -6.25 -22.27 -6.21
C ILE A 286 -4.73 -22.28 -6.07
N GLN A 287 -4.17 -21.36 -5.29
CA GLN A 287 -2.76 -21.30 -4.97
C GLN A 287 -2.54 -21.29 -3.45
N LYS A 288 -1.68 -22.14 -2.92
CA LYS A 288 -1.28 -22.17 -1.51
C LYS A 288 -2.47 -22.03 -0.50
N ASN A 289 -3.56 -22.80 -0.69
CA ASN A 289 -4.78 -22.70 0.12
C ASN A 289 -5.53 -21.36 0.03
N ARG A 290 -5.43 -20.65 -1.09
CA ARG A 290 -6.22 -19.46 -1.39
C ARG A 290 -6.87 -19.61 -2.76
N ILE A 291 -8.11 -19.17 -2.88
CA ILE A 291 -8.77 -19.05 -4.18
C ILE A 291 -8.14 -17.87 -4.90
N HIS A 292 -7.46 -18.14 -6.02
CA HIS A 292 -6.76 -17.12 -6.80
C HIS A 292 -7.65 -16.52 -7.88
N LYS A 293 -8.40 -17.37 -8.65
CA LYS A 293 -9.30 -16.90 -9.71
C LYS A 293 -10.65 -17.58 -9.64
N ILE A 294 -11.70 -16.80 -9.85
CA ILE A 294 -13.09 -17.20 -9.88
C ILE A 294 -13.68 -16.73 -11.21
N GLN A 295 -14.36 -17.63 -11.91
CA GLN A 295 -15.23 -17.26 -13.02
C GLN A 295 -16.63 -16.96 -12.49
N MET A 296 -17.22 -15.86 -12.92
CA MET A 296 -18.60 -15.52 -12.66
C MET A 296 -19.37 -15.51 -13.99
N ILE A 297 -20.51 -16.17 -14.00
CA ILE A 297 -21.45 -16.18 -15.13
C ILE A 297 -22.78 -15.59 -14.65
N ILE A 298 -23.31 -14.62 -15.39
CA ILE A 298 -24.61 -14.02 -15.13
C ILE A 298 -25.63 -14.65 -16.08
N THR A 299 -26.63 -15.33 -15.55
CA THR A 299 -27.73 -15.88 -16.36
C THR A 299 -28.79 -14.79 -16.52
N PRO A 300 -29.09 -14.31 -17.74
CA PRO A 300 -30.11 -13.30 -17.91
C PRO A 300 -31.47 -13.85 -17.49
N VAL A 301 -32.17 -13.13 -16.63
CA VAL A 301 -33.56 -13.44 -16.25
C VAL A 301 -34.43 -13.02 -17.41
N ILE A 302 -34.87 -13.99 -18.20
CA ILE A 302 -35.88 -13.77 -19.24
C ILE A 302 -37.20 -13.49 -18.49
N PRO A 303 -37.80 -12.30 -18.59
CA PRO A 303 -39.11 -12.07 -18.01
C PRO A 303 -40.11 -12.98 -18.72
N THR A 304 -40.61 -13.97 -18.04
CA THR A 304 -41.75 -14.77 -18.50
C THR A 304 -42.99 -13.90 -18.51
N ASN A 305 -43.22 -13.21 -19.62
CA ASN A 305 -44.55 -12.69 -19.94
C ASN A 305 -45.46 -13.88 -20.23
N LEU A 306 -46.05 -14.44 -19.21
CA LEU A 306 -47.23 -15.31 -19.31
C LEU A 306 -48.27 -14.70 -18.42
N ASP A 307 -49.09 -13.83 -19.02
CA ASP A 307 -50.52 -13.67 -18.68
C ASP A 307 -51.14 -12.68 -19.68
N HIS A 308 -51.64 -13.24 -20.80
CA HIS A 308 -52.82 -12.74 -21.48
C HIS A 308 -53.34 -13.86 -22.37
N ALA A 309 -54.26 -14.64 -21.82
CA ALA A 309 -55.33 -15.28 -22.57
C ALA A 309 -56.61 -15.30 -21.68
#